data_2c820325dc4ad05be490a03947f8c957
#
_entry.id   2c820325dc4ad05be490a03947f8c957
#
_cell.length_a   1.000
_cell.length_b   1.000
_cell.length_c   1.000
_cell.angle_alpha   90.00
_cell.angle_beta   90.00
_cell.angle_gamma   90.00
#
_symmetry.space_group_name_H-M   'P 1'
#
loop_
_entity.id
_entity.type
_entity.pdbx_description
1 polymer ?
#
loop_
_entity_poly.entity_id
_entity_poly.type
_entity_poly.pdbx_seq_one_letter_code
_entity_poly.pdbx_strand_id
1 'polypeptide(L)'
;ILTLVSYVGYGISYGLQVGFDLLPKPFPAIGAMLTLSSIQLFSQLMLAWATVLYFSVLVQKFYPLVISGERPLRLVRPSLWTRIAAVILFIFLGGTTLLSNVLYLTGLEDSIPLTISHRGVDNGNGVQNTIPAMAATIKEKPDYIEMDIQETKDRQFVVFHDKNLKRLTGRDKTTHELTLSEIQELQAVENGHVAPIASFDDYLAFANEHHQKLLIEIKTTADDSKEMMDRFIEKYQATILSNHHRIHSLDY
;
A
#
# COMPACT_ATOMS: atom_id res chain seq x y z
N ILE A 1 11.53 -20.36 -28.70
CA ILE A 1 10.57 -19.68 -29.60
C ILE A 1 9.51 -18.94 -28.76
N LEU A 2 8.79 -19.61 -27.83
CA LEU A 2 7.76 -18.97 -26.99
C LEU A 2 8.28 -17.75 -26.25
N THR A 3 9.46 -17.86 -25.62
CA THR A 3 10.11 -16.77 -24.89
C THR A 3 10.40 -15.56 -25.82
N LEU A 4 10.91 -15.82 -27.03
CA LEU A 4 11.18 -14.77 -28.00
C LEU A 4 9.90 -14.05 -28.44
N VAL A 5 8.83 -14.81 -28.71
CA VAL A 5 7.52 -14.26 -29.12
C VAL A 5 6.94 -13.40 -27.98
N SER A 6 7.09 -13.83 -26.72
CA SER A 6 6.66 -13.04 -25.57
C SER A 6 7.42 -11.70 -25.46
N TYR A 7 8.75 -11.70 -25.60
CA TYR A 7 9.53 -10.47 -25.56
C TYR A 7 9.17 -9.50 -26.68
N VAL A 8 8.92 -10.02 -27.89
CA VAL A 8 8.47 -9.18 -29.01
C VAL A 8 7.09 -8.57 -28.71
N GLY A 9 6.16 -9.36 -28.18
CA GLY A 9 4.83 -8.89 -27.80
C GLY A 9 4.88 -7.80 -26.75
N TYR A 10 5.67 -7.98 -25.68
CA TYR A 10 5.86 -6.95 -24.65
C TYR A 10 6.55 -5.70 -25.18
N GLY A 11 7.55 -5.85 -26.06
CA GLY A 11 8.22 -4.71 -26.69
C GLY A 11 7.26 -3.85 -27.52
N ILE A 12 6.38 -4.49 -28.29
CA ILE A 12 5.34 -3.79 -29.07
C ILE A 12 4.37 -3.06 -28.13
N SER A 13 3.89 -3.72 -27.08
CA SER A 13 2.98 -3.13 -26.10
C SER A 13 3.60 -1.94 -25.38
N TYR A 14 4.88 -2.03 -25.00
CA TYR A 14 5.64 -0.93 -24.42
C TYR A 14 5.75 0.26 -25.38
N GLY A 15 6.12 0.01 -26.65
CA GLY A 15 6.22 1.06 -27.66
C GLY A 15 4.88 1.78 -27.91
N LEU A 16 3.78 1.04 -27.91
CA LEU A 16 2.43 1.61 -28.02
C LEU A 16 2.11 2.50 -26.79
N GLN A 17 2.42 2.05 -25.59
CA GLN A 17 2.20 2.85 -24.37
C GLN A 17 3.00 4.16 -24.40
N VAL A 18 4.29 4.11 -24.77
CA VAL A 18 5.11 5.31 -24.93
C VAL A 18 4.48 6.28 -25.93
N GLY A 19 3.91 5.77 -27.01
CA GLY A 19 3.16 6.59 -27.99
C GLY A 19 1.93 7.27 -27.36
N PHE A 20 1.16 6.56 -26.55
CA PHE A 20 0.00 7.12 -25.83
C PHE A 20 0.42 8.16 -24.77
N ASP A 21 1.55 7.96 -24.10
CA ASP A 21 2.06 8.86 -23.05
C ASP A 21 2.47 10.24 -23.60
N LEU A 22 2.75 10.33 -24.89
CA LEU A 22 3.01 11.60 -25.58
C LEU A 22 1.74 12.41 -25.89
N LEU A 23 0.55 11.84 -25.71
CA LEU A 23 -0.71 12.48 -26.01
C LEU A 23 -1.28 13.19 -24.75
N PRO A 24 -2.15 14.21 -24.92
CA PRO A 24 -2.81 14.85 -23.79
C PRO A 24 -3.77 13.89 -23.05
N LYS A 25 -4.10 14.20 -21.80
CA LYS A 25 -5.13 13.44 -21.05
C LYS A 25 -6.48 13.47 -21.81
N PRO A 26 -7.26 12.35 -21.87
CA PRO A 26 -7.09 11.10 -21.12
C PRO A 26 -6.34 9.97 -21.87
N PHE A 27 -5.70 10.26 -23.00
CA PHE A 27 -5.13 9.22 -23.87
C PHE A 27 -4.07 8.31 -23.21
N PRO A 28 -3.19 8.78 -22.30
CA PRO A 28 -2.26 7.88 -21.59
C PRO A 28 -2.98 6.79 -20.79
N ALA A 29 -4.08 7.13 -20.09
CA ALA A 29 -4.85 6.15 -19.34
C ALA A 29 -5.57 5.14 -20.25
N ILE A 30 -6.13 5.60 -21.37
CA ILE A 30 -6.74 4.73 -22.40
C ILE A 30 -5.67 3.79 -22.96
N GLY A 31 -4.47 4.30 -23.27
CA GLY A 31 -3.34 3.51 -23.73
C GLY A 31 -2.96 2.43 -22.71
N ALA A 32 -2.88 2.77 -21.42
CA ALA A 32 -2.59 1.82 -20.36
C ALA A 32 -3.64 0.70 -20.27
N MET A 33 -4.92 1.03 -20.34
CA MET A 33 -6.00 0.03 -20.37
C MET A 33 -5.87 -0.94 -21.54
N LEU A 34 -5.62 -0.41 -22.74
CA LEU A 34 -5.53 -1.22 -23.96
C LEU A 34 -4.26 -2.08 -23.97
N THR A 35 -3.11 -1.52 -23.59
CA THR A 35 -1.83 -2.26 -23.58
C THR A 35 -1.83 -3.36 -22.53
N LEU A 36 -2.30 -3.10 -21.29
CA LEU A 36 -2.43 -4.13 -20.26
C LEU A 36 -3.39 -5.24 -20.67
N SER A 37 -4.56 -4.89 -21.23
CA SER A 37 -5.55 -5.88 -21.69
C SER A 37 -4.97 -6.74 -22.82
N SER A 38 -4.21 -6.14 -23.75
CA SER A 38 -3.56 -6.84 -24.84
C SER A 38 -2.49 -7.81 -24.36
N ILE A 39 -1.67 -7.39 -23.39
CA ILE A 39 -0.64 -8.23 -22.75
C ILE A 39 -1.27 -9.43 -22.04
N GLN A 40 -2.32 -9.20 -21.26
CA GLN A 40 -3.00 -10.27 -20.53
C GLN A 40 -3.65 -11.28 -21.49
N LEU A 41 -4.37 -10.80 -22.50
CA LEU A 41 -5.00 -11.68 -23.52
C LEU A 41 -3.94 -12.48 -24.27
N PHE A 42 -2.86 -11.84 -24.70
CA PHE A 42 -1.74 -12.51 -25.37
C PHE A 42 -1.13 -13.60 -24.47
N SER A 43 -0.89 -13.30 -23.19
CA SER A 43 -0.34 -14.26 -22.23
C SER A 43 -1.27 -15.46 -22.03
N GLN A 44 -2.58 -15.25 -21.94
CA GLN A 44 -3.58 -16.32 -21.85
C GLN A 44 -3.58 -17.23 -23.09
N LEU A 45 -3.52 -16.65 -24.28
CA LEU A 45 -3.45 -17.41 -25.54
C LEU A 45 -2.16 -18.22 -25.64
N MET A 46 -1.02 -17.65 -25.23
CA MET A 46 0.26 -18.36 -25.22
C MET A 46 0.27 -19.51 -24.23
N LEU A 47 -0.32 -19.34 -23.04
CA LEU A 47 -0.47 -20.41 -22.06
C LEU A 47 -1.36 -21.53 -22.58
N ALA A 48 -2.49 -21.20 -23.17
CA ALA A 48 -3.39 -22.18 -23.78
C ALA A 48 -2.67 -22.98 -24.87
N TRP A 49 -1.92 -22.32 -25.74
CA TRP A 49 -1.16 -22.97 -26.80
C TRP A 49 -0.03 -23.87 -26.23
N ALA A 50 0.72 -23.39 -25.25
CA ALA A 50 1.74 -24.17 -24.56
C ALA A 50 1.14 -25.44 -23.92
N THR A 51 -0.04 -25.33 -23.34
CA THR A 51 -0.77 -26.47 -22.75
C THR A 51 -1.14 -27.49 -23.81
N VAL A 52 -1.67 -27.09 -24.95
CA VAL A 52 -2.01 -27.99 -26.06
C VAL A 52 -0.76 -28.71 -26.57
N LEU A 53 0.35 -28.00 -26.76
CA LEU A 53 1.63 -28.59 -27.18
C LEU A 53 2.14 -29.61 -26.16
N TYR A 54 2.11 -29.28 -24.87
CA TYR A 54 2.53 -30.17 -23.79
C TYR A 54 1.71 -31.47 -23.79
N PHE A 55 0.38 -31.37 -23.85
CA PHE A 55 -0.46 -32.57 -23.93
C PHE A 55 -0.25 -33.38 -25.22
N SER A 56 -0.01 -32.72 -26.35
CA SER A 56 0.30 -33.39 -27.60
C SER A 56 1.57 -34.25 -27.48
N VAL A 57 2.62 -33.71 -26.85
CA VAL A 57 3.87 -34.43 -26.60
C VAL A 57 3.65 -35.60 -25.63
N LEU A 58 2.87 -35.40 -24.55
CA LEU A 58 2.54 -36.46 -23.60
C LEU A 58 1.80 -37.62 -24.28
N VAL A 59 0.78 -37.30 -25.09
CA VAL A 59 0.02 -38.32 -25.84
C VAL A 59 0.95 -39.11 -26.77
N GLN A 60 1.81 -38.44 -27.52
CA GLN A 60 2.78 -39.09 -28.40
C GLN A 60 3.77 -39.98 -27.63
N LYS A 61 4.19 -39.57 -26.43
CA LYS A 61 5.19 -40.30 -25.64
C LYS A 61 4.59 -41.51 -24.90
N PHE A 62 3.41 -41.37 -24.33
CA PHE A 62 2.81 -42.38 -23.43
C PHE A 62 1.75 -43.25 -24.07
N TYR A 63 1.26 -42.91 -25.27
CA TYR A 63 0.26 -43.68 -26.00
C TYR A 63 0.72 -44.06 -27.43
N PRO A 64 1.95 -44.54 -27.62
CA PRO A 64 2.45 -44.90 -28.98
C PRO A 64 1.63 -46.00 -29.63
N LEU A 65 0.99 -46.91 -28.85
CA LEU A 65 0.12 -47.99 -29.35
C LEU A 65 -1.21 -47.55 -29.92
N VAL A 66 -1.70 -46.36 -29.53
CA VAL A 66 -2.97 -45.80 -30.06
C VAL A 66 -2.77 -45.15 -31.42
N ILE A 67 -1.53 -44.77 -31.76
CA ILE A 67 -1.19 -44.02 -32.98
C ILE A 67 -0.63 -44.93 -34.08
N SER A 68 -0.32 -46.21 -33.77
CA SER A 68 0.24 -47.18 -34.74
C SER A 68 -0.75 -47.67 -35.79
N GLY A 69 -2.00 -47.16 -35.84
CA GLY A 69 -2.87 -47.29 -36.99
C GLY A 69 -2.46 -46.31 -38.09
N GLU A 70 -2.18 -46.81 -39.27
CA GLU A 70 -1.70 -46.13 -40.46
C GLU A 70 -2.57 -44.97 -41.03
N ARG A 71 -3.29 -44.26 -40.16
CA ARG A 71 -4.05 -43.09 -40.57
C ARG A 71 -3.27 -41.81 -40.24
N PRO A 72 -2.81 -41.06 -41.27
CA PRO A 72 -2.23 -39.75 -41.01
C PRO A 72 -3.23 -38.92 -40.23
N LEU A 73 -2.78 -38.19 -39.18
CA LEU A 73 -3.56 -37.22 -38.44
C LEU A 73 -4.19 -36.26 -39.48
N ARG A 74 -5.42 -36.58 -39.93
CA ARG A 74 -6.22 -35.61 -40.68
C ARG A 74 -6.56 -34.50 -39.69
N LEU A 75 -5.93 -33.34 -39.89
CA LEU A 75 -6.39 -32.10 -39.25
C LEU A 75 -7.87 -31.94 -39.63
N VAL A 76 -8.73 -32.39 -38.70
CA VAL A 76 -10.18 -32.23 -38.81
C VAL A 76 -10.44 -30.73 -38.83
N ARG A 77 -10.92 -30.23 -39.97
CA ARG A 77 -11.30 -28.81 -40.01
C ARG A 77 -12.39 -28.57 -38.96
N PRO A 78 -12.19 -27.60 -38.07
CA PRO A 78 -13.17 -27.35 -36.98
C PRO A 78 -14.54 -27.02 -37.61
N SER A 79 -15.60 -27.56 -37.06
CA SER A 79 -16.96 -27.30 -37.51
C SER A 79 -17.31 -25.82 -37.39
N LEU A 80 -18.33 -25.34 -38.05
CA LEU A 80 -18.79 -23.96 -37.92
C LEU A 80 -19.08 -23.62 -36.45
N TRP A 81 -19.71 -24.51 -35.71
CA TRP A 81 -20.04 -24.32 -34.28
C TRP A 81 -18.80 -24.22 -33.42
N THR A 82 -17.74 -25.00 -33.66
CA THR A 82 -16.49 -24.86 -32.90
C THR A 82 -15.78 -23.54 -33.17
N ARG A 83 -15.87 -22.99 -34.38
CA ARG A 83 -15.33 -21.66 -34.72
C ARG A 83 -16.13 -20.57 -34.03
N ILE A 84 -17.47 -20.66 -34.06
CA ILE A 84 -18.36 -19.71 -33.34
C ILE A 84 -18.07 -19.73 -31.86
N ALA A 85 -17.99 -20.91 -31.24
CA ALA A 85 -17.67 -21.06 -29.82
C ALA A 85 -16.30 -20.46 -29.45
N ALA A 86 -15.28 -20.66 -30.32
CA ALA A 86 -13.95 -20.07 -30.13
C ALA A 86 -13.97 -18.52 -30.19
N VAL A 87 -14.75 -17.95 -31.12
CA VAL A 87 -14.93 -16.50 -31.24
C VAL A 87 -15.64 -15.93 -30.00
N ILE A 88 -16.72 -16.60 -29.57
CA ILE A 88 -17.46 -16.18 -28.35
C ILE A 88 -16.54 -16.22 -27.13
N LEU A 89 -15.77 -17.31 -26.98
CA LEU A 89 -14.81 -17.44 -25.87
C LEU A 89 -13.73 -16.34 -25.93
N PHE A 90 -13.22 -16.04 -27.11
CA PHE A 90 -12.22 -14.97 -27.30
C PHE A 90 -12.79 -13.60 -26.90
N ILE A 91 -14.02 -13.28 -27.35
CA ILE A 91 -14.68 -12.02 -27.00
C ILE A 91 -14.95 -11.96 -25.49
N PHE A 92 -15.37 -13.08 -24.88
CA PHE A 92 -15.62 -13.16 -23.44
C PHE A 92 -14.33 -12.93 -22.63
N LEU A 93 -13.25 -13.64 -22.97
CA LEU A 93 -11.94 -13.47 -22.29
C LEU A 93 -11.39 -12.06 -22.47
N GLY A 94 -11.43 -11.51 -23.69
CA GLY A 94 -10.99 -10.15 -23.96
C GLY A 94 -11.85 -9.10 -23.24
N GLY A 95 -13.16 -9.30 -23.23
CA GLY A 95 -14.09 -8.40 -22.55
C GLY A 95 -13.92 -8.39 -21.03
N THR A 96 -13.77 -9.57 -20.41
CA THR A 96 -13.52 -9.67 -18.95
C THR A 96 -12.17 -9.06 -18.57
N THR A 97 -11.13 -9.31 -19.35
CA THR A 97 -9.80 -8.74 -19.16
C THR A 97 -9.83 -7.20 -19.26
N LEU A 98 -10.49 -6.67 -20.27
CA LEU A 98 -10.64 -5.22 -20.45
C LEU A 98 -11.43 -4.61 -19.28
N LEU A 99 -12.55 -5.22 -18.90
CA LEU A 99 -13.38 -4.74 -17.78
C LEU A 99 -12.58 -4.70 -16.48
N SER A 100 -11.86 -5.79 -16.15
CA SER A 100 -11.02 -5.86 -14.95
C SER A 100 -9.95 -4.75 -14.95
N ASN A 101 -9.28 -4.50 -16.07
CA ASN A 101 -8.31 -3.41 -16.16
C ASN A 101 -8.94 -2.02 -16.06
N VAL A 102 -10.13 -1.83 -16.63
CA VAL A 102 -10.87 -0.57 -16.46
C VAL A 102 -11.19 -0.34 -14.99
N LEU A 103 -11.77 -1.33 -14.31
CA LEU A 103 -12.12 -1.23 -12.88
C LEU A 103 -10.87 -0.95 -12.03
N TYR A 104 -9.77 -1.67 -12.27
CA TYR A 104 -8.51 -1.47 -11.56
C TYR A 104 -7.93 -0.06 -11.78
N LEU A 105 -7.82 0.39 -13.03
CA LEU A 105 -7.21 1.69 -13.36
C LEU A 105 -8.11 2.90 -13.03
N THR A 106 -9.41 2.69 -12.94
CA THR A 106 -10.35 3.75 -12.51
C THR A 106 -10.51 3.81 -10.99
N GLY A 107 -9.93 2.87 -10.26
CA GLY A 107 -10.05 2.79 -8.80
C GLY A 107 -11.47 2.44 -8.33
N LEU A 108 -12.32 1.89 -9.20
CA LEU A 108 -13.68 1.49 -8.81
C LEU A 108 -13.70 0.23 -7.93
N GLU A 109 -12.65 -0.58 -7.98
CA GLU A 109 -12.49 -1.77 -7.13
C GLU A 109 -11.67 -1.48 -5.87
N ASP A 110 -10.79 -0.46 -5.91
CA ASP A 110 -9.93 -0.13 -4.80
C ASP A 110 -10.48 1.09 -4.04
N SER A 111 -10.52 0.98 -2.73
CA SER A 111 -10.68 2.15 -1.87
C SER A 111 -9.54 3.13 -2.19
N ILE A 112 -9.84 4.40 -2.34
CA ILE A 112 -8.84 5.45 -2.47
C ILE A 112 -7.80 5.22 -1.35
N PRO A 113 -6.50 5.07 -1.67
CA PRO A 113 -5.50 4.84 -0.65
C PRO A 113 -5.49 6.01 0.34
N LEU A 114 -5.48 5.68 1.63
CA LEU A 114 -5.40 6.69 2.67
C LEU A 114 -3.99 7.28 2.69
N THR A 115 -3.93 8.59 2.82
CA THR A 115 -2.68 9.32 2.98
C THR A 115 -2.35 9.44 4.47
N ILE A 116 -1.12 9.07 4.84
CA ILE A 116 -0.66 9.10 6.23
C ILE A 116 0.64 9.89 6.30
N SER A 117 0.66 10.95 7.11
CA SER A 117 1.88 11.68 7.40
C SER A 117 2.60 11.02 8.58
N HIS A 118 3.79 10.48 8.34
CA HIS A 118 4.60 9.80 9.34
C HIS A 118 5.17 10.79 10.34
N ARG A 119 4.88 10.60 11.64
CA ARG A 119 5.29 11.45 12.77
C ARG A 119 4.89 12.92 12.63
N GLY A 120 3.83 13.18 11.90
CA GLY A 120 3.29 14.53 11.75
C GLY A 120 4.18 15.51 10.98
N VAL A 121 5.10 15.04 10.15
CA VAL A 121 5.97 15.89 9.34
C VAL A 121 5.76 15.64 7.84
N ASP A 122 5.97 16.70 7.05
CA ASP A 122 6.01 16.64 5.60
C ASP A 122 7.25 17.39 5.10
N ASN A 123 8.09 16.72 4.29
CA ASN A 123 9.31 17.29 3.70
C ASN A 123 10.23 18.07 4.69
N GLY A 124 10.28 17.65 5.95
CA GLY A 124 11.09 18.30 6.97
C GLY A 124 10.55 19.65 7.45
N ASN A 125 9.24 19.88 7.37
CA ASN A 125 8.55 21.12 7.76
C ASN A 125 8.55 21.40 9.26
N GLY A 126 9.19 20.56 10.09
CA GLY A 126 9.26 20.72 11.54
C GLY A 126 10.02 19.60 12.21
N VAL A 127 9.94 19.59 13.54
CA VAL A 127 10.41 18.49 14.38
C VAL A 127 9.34 17.43 14.44
N GLN A 128 9.71 16.17 14.20
CA GLN A 128 8.78 15.03 14.27
C GLN A 128 8.04 14.98 15.62
N ASN A 129 6.79 14.48 15.62
CA ASN A 129 6.00 14.27 16.82
C ASN A 129 5.76 15.55 17.65
N THR A 130 5.66 16.72 17.00
CA THR A 130 5.39 17.98 17.67
C THR A 130 4.15 18.67 17.12
N ILE A 131 3.50 19.46 17.96
CA ILE A 131 2.31 20.25 17.56
C ILE A 131 2.62 21.24 16.45
N PRO A 132 3.74 21.99 16.45
CA PRO A 132 4.07 22.87 15.32
C PRO A 132 4.21 22.16 13.97
N ALA A 133 4.81 20.96 13.94
CA ALA A 133 4.91 20.16 12.73
C ALA A 133 3.52 19.67 12.27
N MET A 134 2.69 19.15 13.20
CA MET A 134 1.31 18.78 12.92
C MET A 134 0.51 19.95 12.34
N ALA A 135 0.61 21.14 12.93
CA ALA A 135 -0.07 22.35 12.44
C ALA A 135 0.32 22.74 11.02
N ALA A 136 1.59 22.52 10.65
CA ALA A 136 2.05 22.73 9.28
C ALA A 136 1.51 21.65 8.32
N THR A 137 1.55 20.38 8.75
CA THR A 137 1.15 19.22 7.95
C THR A 137 -0.36 19.12 7.71
N ILE A 138 -1.19 19.56 8.63
CA ILE A 138 -2.65 19.61 8.44
C ILE A 138 -3.06 20.41 7.18
N LYS A 139 -2.28 21.39 6.76
CA LYS A 139 -2.55 22.19 5.55
C LYS A 139 -2.53 21.33 4.28
N GLU A 140 -1.77 20.24 4.27
CA GLU A 140 -1.70 19.27 3.17
C GLU A 140 -2.85 18.26 3.19
N LYS A 141 -3.70 18.31 4.24
CA LYS A 141 -4.92 17.49 4.41
C LYS A 141 -4.68 15.98 4.33
N PRO A 142 -3.74 15.40 5.07
CA PRO A 142 -3.59 13.96 5.14
C PRO A 142 -4.82 13.32 5.79
N ASP A 143 -5.17 12.09 5.39
CA ASP A 143 -6.27 11.35 6.04
C ASP A 143 -5.96 11.06 7.49
N TYR A 144 -4.69 10.74 7.80
CA TYR A 144 -4.19 10.50 9.14
C TYR A 144 -2.82 11.16 9.32
N ILE A 145 -2.56 11.60 10.54
CA ILE A 145 -1.21 11.87 11.02
C ILE A 145 -0.84 10.72 11.95
N GLU A 146 0.20 10.00 11.60
CA GLU A 146 0.80 8.98 12.46
C GLU A 146 1.69 9.66 13.49
N MET A 147 1.70 9.12 14.73
CA MET A 147 2.50 9.63 15.83
C MET A 147 2.74 8.57 16.90
N ASP A 148 3.80 8.74 17.66
CA ASP A 148 4.26 7.78 18.65
C ASP A 148 4.02 8.27 20.07
N ILE A 149 3.56 7.39 20.96
CA ILE A 149 3.46 7.68 22.39
C ILE A 149 4.29 6.70 23.22
N GLN A 150 4.82 7.22 24.32
CA GLN A 150 5.54 6.45 25.32
C GLN A 150 5.10 6.86 26.72
N GLU A 151 5.25 5.94 27.69
CA GLU A 151 5.00 6.23 29.09
C GLU A 151 6.15 7.02 29.70
N THR A 152 5.85 7.93 30.64
CA THR A 152 6.83 8.70 31.42
C THR A 152 7.03 8.09 32.79
N LYS A 153 8.05 8.58 33.54
CA LYS A 153 8.32 8.16 34.93
C LYS A 153 7.11 8.32 35.85
N ASP A 154 6.34 9.37 35.67
CA ASP A 154 5.11 9.66 36.44
C ASP A 154 3.85 9.09 35.79
N ARG A 155 4.03 8.09 34.87
CA ARG A 155 2.97 7.32 34.24
C ARG A 155 1.99 8.16 33.40
N GLN A 156 2.46 9.29 32.88
CA GLN A 156 1.77 10.06 31.86
C GLN A 156 2.20 9.61 30.46
N PHE A 157 1.59 10.14 29.41
CA PHE A 157 1.93 9.82 28.03
C PHE A 157 2.54 11.03 27.33
N VAL A 158 3.72 10.83 26.74
CA VAL A 158 4.45 11.81 25.96
C VAL A 158 4.52 11.42 24.49
N VAL A 159 4.49 12.38 23.60
CA VAL A 159 4.61 12.15 22.14
C VAL A 159 6.07 12.17 21.74
N PHE A 160 6.64 10.97 21.57
CA PHE A 160 8.05 10.81 21.24
C PHE A 160 8.35 9.41 20.66
N HIS A 161 9.22 9.33 19.63
CA HIS A 161 9.53 8.06 18.97
C HIS A 161 10.67 7.29 19.60
N ASP A 162 11.82 7.95 19.81
CA ASP A 162 13.07 7.27 20.19
C ASP A 162 13.02 6.80 21.63
N LYS A 163 13.69 5.67 21.93
CA LYS A 163 13.83 5.18 23.31
C LYS A 163 14.60 6.15 24.23
N ASN A 164 15.48 6.98 23.63
CA ASN A 164 16.33 7.93 24.36
C ASN A 164 16.15 9.34 23.76
N LEU A 165 15.98 10.33 24.59
CA LEU A 165 15.74 11.72 24.20
C LEU A 165 16.95 12.41 23.55
N LYS A 166 18.15 11.81 23.64
CA LYS A 166 19.44 12.42 23.28
C LYS A 166 19.49 12.94 21.84
N ARG A 167 18.99 12.18 20.89
CA ARG A 167 19.10 12.53 19.47
C ARG A 167 18.46 13.89 19.15
N LEU A 168 17.26 14.11 19.69
CA LEU A 168 16.51 15.34 19.40
C LEU A 168 16.74 16.45 20.42
N THR A 169 17.07 16.12 21.68
CA THR A 169 17.15 17.12 22.78
C THR A 169 18.53 17.30 23.36
N GLY A 170 19.47 16.43 23.04
CA GLY A 170 20.79 16.37 23.71
C GLY A 170 20.74 15.72 25.11
N ARG A 171 19.55 15.44 25.66
CA ARG A 171 19.39 14.88 27.01
C ARG A 171 19.53 13.36 26.97
N ASP A 172 20.57 12.81 27.56
CA ASP A 172 20.85 11.36 27.60
C ASP A 172 20.03 10.70 28.71
N LYS A 173 18.72 10.56 28.46
CA LYS A 173 17.71 9.95 29.32
C LYS A 173 16.61 9.30 28.48
N THR A 174 15.92 8.30 29.05
CA THR A 174 14.71 7.74 28.48
C THR A 174 13.47 8.49 28.99
N THR A 175 12.32 8.28 28.34
CA THR A 175 11.04 8.84 28.81
C THR A 175 10.67 8.35 30.21
N HIS A 176 11.01 7.09 30.55
CA HIS A 176 10.74 6.46 31.84
C HIS A 176 11.62 6.99 33.01
N GLU A 177 12.68 7.70 32.70
CA GLU A 177 13.56 8.30 33.72
C GLU A 177 13.16 9.72 34.12
N LEU A 178 12.29 10.37 33.32
CA LEU A 178 11.84 11.75 33.53
C LEU A 178 10.32 11.81 33.68
N THR A 179 9.85 12.76 34.49
CA THR A 179 8.43 13.12 34.52
C THR A 179 8.01 13.85 33.25
N LEU A 180 6.71 13.86 32.96
CA LEU A 180 6.19 14.60 31.82
C LEU A 180 6.59 16.08 31.87
N SER A 181 6.52 16.71 33.00
CA SER A 181 6.92 18.11 33.18
C SER A 181 8.39 18.34 32.86
N GLU A 182 9.31 17.46 33.30
CA GLU A 182 10.73 17.53 32.99
C GLU A 182 11.00 17.36 31.48
N ILE A 183 10.22 16.52 30.80
CA ILE A 183 10.33 16.32 29.35
C ILE A 183 9.82 17.55 28.59
N GLN A 184 8.72 18.15 29.01
CA GLN A 184 8.14 19.34 28.37
C GLN A 184 9.03 20.60 28.50
N GLU A 185 9.97 20.64 29.45
CA GLU A 185 11.00 21.69 29.55
C GLU A 185 12.08 21.55 28.46
N LEU A 186 12.20 20.39 27.81
CA LEU A 186 13.20 20.15 26.77
C LEU A 186 12.74 20.73 25.43
N GLN A 187 13.73 21.16 24.66
CA GLN A 187 13.52 21.54 23.25
C GLN A 187 14.06 20.46 22.33
N ALA A 188 13.24 19.97 21.44
CA ALA A 188 13.65 19.06 20.38
C ALA A 188 14.11 19.83 19.14
N VAL A 189 15.20 19.39 18.53
CA VAL A 189 15.81 20.03 17.37
C VAL A 189 15.93 19.02 16.23
N GLU A 190 15.34 19.34 15.07
CA GLU A 190 15.39 18.49 13.88
C GLU A 190 15.11 19.35 12.64
N ASN A 191 15.75 19.02 11.52
CA ASN A 191 15.55 19.72 10.22
C ASN A 191 15.71 21.24 10.27
N GLY A 192 16.54 21.77 11.19
CA GLY A 192 16.70 23.21 11.39
C GLY A 192 15.57 23.88 12.17
N HIS A 193 14.62 23.12 12.67
CA HIS A 193 13.52 23.58 13.52
C HIS A 193 13.75 23.25 14.98
N VAL A 194 13.12 24.03 15.87
CA VAL A 194 13.13 23.82 17.31
C VAL A 194 11.67 23.81 17.78
N ALA A 195 11.29 22.82 18.58
CA ALA A 195 9.94 22.70 19.10
C ALA A 195 9.92 22.06 20.50
N PRO A 196 8.96 22.41 21.38
CA PRO A 196 8.76 21.71 22.63
C PRO A 196 8.20 20.30 22.38
N ILE A 197 8.50 19.39 23.29
CA ILE A 197 7.91 18.04 23.29
C ILE A 197 6.50 18.13 23.90
N ALA A 198 5.52 17.55 23.22
CA ALA A 198 4.13 17.62 23.65
C ALA A 198 3.75 16.46 24.55
N SER A 199 2.85 16.70 25.51
CA SER A 199 2.07 15.63 26.13
C SER A 199 1.13 15.01 25.09
N PHE A 200 0.72 13.75 25.31
CA PHE A 200 -0.31 13.17 24.45
C PHE A 200 -1.66 13.89 24.62
N ASP A 201 -1.98 14.37 25.79
CA ASP A 201 -3.18 15.17 26.05
C ASP A 201 -3.24 16.41 25.15
N ASP A 202 -2.16 17.21 25.11
CA ASP A 202 -2.09 18.44 24.33
C ASP A 202 -2.11 18.14 22.82
N TYR A 203 -1.38 17.10 22.38
CA TYR A 203 -1.32 16.68 20.99
C TYR A 203 -2.69 16.20 20.48
N LEU A 204 -3.37 15.37 21.26
CA LEU A 204 -4.70 14.86 20.97
C LEU A 204 -5.74 15.98 20.95
N ALA A 205 -5.68 16.91 21.93
CA ALA A 205 -6.56 18.07 21.98
C ALA A 205 -6.40 18.94 20.73
N PHE A 206 -5.17 19.23 20.33
CA PHE A 206 -4.89 20.00 19.13
C PHE A 206 -5.41 19.31 17.86
N ALA A 207 -5.18 18.00 17.72
CA ALA A 207 -5.69 17.23 16.59
C ALA A 207 -7.23 17.26 16.51
N ASN A 208 -7.91 17.12 17.65
CA ASN A 208 -9.37 17.19 17.74
C ASN A 208 -9.92 18.56 17.36
N GLU A 209 -9.31 19.64 17.84
CA GLU A 209 -9.69 21.01 17.52
C GLU A 209 -9.64 21.27 16.00
N HIS A 210 -8.66 20.66 15.33
CA HIS A 210 -8.48 20.80 13.88
C HIS A 210 -9.12 19.68 13.06
N HIS A 211 -9.91 18.79 13.68
CA HIS A 211 -10.56 17.64 13.04
C HIS A 211 -9.60 16.72 12.30
N GLN A 212 -8.33 16.68 12.75
CA GLN A 212 -7.30 15.81 12.19
C GLN A 212 -7.33 14.44 12.85
N LYS A 213 -7.51 13.39 12.05
CA LYS A 213 -7.44 12.03 12.56
C LYS A 213 -5.99 11.61 12.83
N LEU A 214 -5.79 10.90 13.92
CA LEU A 214 -4.49 10.34 14.31
C LEU A 214 -4.45 8.82 14.10
N LEU A 215 -3.29 8.33 13.69
CA LEU A 215 -2.89 6.94 13.76
C LEU A 215 -1.84 6.85 14.88
N ILE A 216 -2.26 6.37 16.05
CA ILE A 216 -1.48 6.42 17.28
C ILE A 216 -0.68 5.13 17.42
N GLU A 217 0.65 5.22 17.36
CA GLU A 217 1.53 4.10 17.68
C GLU A 217 1.82 4.08 19.18
N ILE A 218 1.41 3.00 19.85
CA ILE A 218 1.75 2.78 21.26
C ILE A 218 3.07 2.00 21.29
N LYS A 219 4.14 2.68 21.68
CA LYS A 219 5.45 2.07 21.89
C LYS A 219 5.48 1.38 23.23
N THR A 220 5.72 0.08 23.24
CA THR A 220 5.88 -0.67 24.49
C THR A 220 7.34 -1.02 24.74
N THR A 221 7.73 -1.02 26.00
CA THR A 221 9.07 -1.33 26.46
C THR A 221 9.03 -2.19 27.72
N ALA A 222 10.15 -2.78 28.11
CA ALA A 222 10.26 -3.52 29.37
C ALA A 222 10.17 -2.62 30.61
N ASP A 223 10.32 -1.30 30.44
CA ASP A 223 10.31 -0.31 31.51
C ASP A 223 8.90 0.24 31.79
N ASP A 224 7.93 -0.10 30.94
CA ASP A 224 6.54 0.33 31.12
C ASP A 224 5.90 -0.31 32.36
N SER A 225 5.00 0.42 32.97
CA SER A 225 4.21 -0.12 34.05
C SER A 225 3.22 -1.18 33.55
N LYS A 226 2.94 -2.17 34.38
CA LYS A 226 2.00 -3.27 34.00
C LYS A 226 0.60 -2.76 33.67
N GLU A 227 0.19 -1.65 34.26
CA GLU A 227 -1.13 -1.04 34.08
C GLU A 227 -1.14 0.07 33.01
N MET A 228 -0.06 0.21 32.21
CA MET A 228 0.04 1.26 31.17
C MET A 228 -1.14 1.23 30.20
N MET A 229 -1.47 0.05 29.66
CA MET A 229 -2.56 -0.11 28.70
C MET A 229 -3.93 0.15 29.34
N ASP A 230 -4.14 -0.29 30.56
CA ASP A 230 -5.42 -0.06 31.27
C ASP A 230 -5.65 1.45 31.48
N ARG A 231 -4.61 2.19 31.89
CA ARG A 231 -4.67 3.66 32.05
C ARG A 231 -4.89 4.36 30.70
N PHE A 232 -4.24 3.89 29.64
CA PHE A 232 -4.43 4.44 28.30
C PHE A 232 -5.88 4.27 27.83
N ILE A 233 -6.41 3.06 27.97
CA ILE A 233 -7.80 2.75 27.60
C ILE A 233 -8.78 3.58 28.42
N GLU A 234 -8.65 3.56 29.76
CA GLU A 234 -9.52 4.30 30.67
C GLU A 234 -9.57 5.80 30.32
N LYS A 235 -8.41 6.39 30.04
CA LYS A 235 -8.30 7.83 29.81
C LYS A 235 -8.73 8.27 28.42
N TYR A 236 -8.41 7.49 27.36
CA TYR A 236 -8.49 7.99 25.99
C TYR A 236 -9.48 7.27 25.08
N GLN A 237 -9.98 6.08 25.44
CA GLN A 237 -10.85 5.27 24.57
C GLN A 237 -12.05 6.07 24.04
N ALA A 238 -12.76 6.79 24.89
CA ALA A 238 -13.94 7.54 24.49
C ALA A 238 -13.61 8.61 23.43
N THR A 239 -12.53 9.36 23.65
CA THR A 239 -12.06 10.42 22.73
C THR A 239 -11.57 9.85 21.41
N ILE A 240 -10.82 8.74 21.46
CA ILE A 240 -10.29 8.08 20.28
C ILE A 240 -11.42 7.57 19.38
N LEU A 241 -12.43 6.93 19.95
CA LEU A 241 -13.57 6.41 19.21
C LEU A 241 -14.44 7.54 18.64
N SER A 242 -14.74 8.57 19.42
CA SER A 242 -15.62 9.68 18.99
C SER A 242 -15.01 10.52 17.88
N ASN A 243 -13.68 10.63 17.80
CA ASN A 243 -12.96 11.40 16.78
C ASN A 243 -12.36 10.52 15.66
N HIS A 244 -12.71 9.22 15.63
CA HIS A 244 -12.28 8.28 14.59
C HIS A 244 -10.76 8.16 14.46
N HIS A 245 -10.01 8.33 15.55
CA HIS A 245 -8.60 7.99 15.59
C HIS A 245 -8.41 6.48 15.52
N ARG A 246 -7.22 6.05 15.12
CA ARG A 246 -6.83 4.63 15.06
C ARG A 246 -5.60 4.38 15.92
N ILE A 247 -5.49 3.17 16.39
CA ILE A 247 -4.35 2.70 17.19
C ILE A 247 -3.67 1.58 16.44
N HIS A 248 -2.35 1.56 16.49
CA HIS A 248 -1.55 0.40 16.12
C HIS A 248 -0.37 0.23 17.08
N SER A 249 0.25 -0.94 17.08
CA SER A 249 1.51 -1.23 17.75
C SER A 249 2.31 -2.20 16.88
N LEU A 250 3.62 -2.08 16.91
CA LEU A 250 4.54 -3.04 16.30
C LEU A 250 4.97 -4.13 17.28
N ASP A 251 4.63 -3.98 18.56
CA ASP A 251 4.91 -4.94 19.62
C ASP A 251 3.70 -5.87 19.82
N TYR A 252 3.97 -7.19 19.88
CA TYR A 252 2.97 -8.26 20.05
C TYR A 252 3.12 -8.95 21.39
#